data_4a0f64c14ca04f3f1540cdc523df3544
#
_entry.id   4a0f64c14ca04f3f1540cdc523df3544
#
_cell.length_a   1.000
_cell.length_b   1.000
_cell.length_c   1.000
_cell.angle_alpha   90.00
_cell.angle_beta   90.00
_cell.angle_gamma   90.00
#
_symmetry.space_group_name_H-M   'P 1'
#
loop_
_entity.id
_entity.type
_entity.pdbx_description
1 polymer ?
#
loop_
_entity_poly.entity_id
_entity_poly.type
_entity_poly.pdbx_seq_one_letter_code
_entity_poly.pdbx_strand_id
1 'polypeptide(L)'
;MNILFFLTPKNEVAYIHDTDSLRQALEKMEHYGYSAVPIISEDGQYVGTLTEGYLLWCIKEQKNLSVKESEDISIMSIKRKWDNEPVDVDVNMEDLLNKAMNQNFVPVIDDRKRFIGIITRKDLIQYLCKKLVTVQLEAGGMSIGQMQPGKMETNRR
;
A
#
# COMPACT_ATOMS: atom_id res chain seq x y z
N MET A 1 7.88 0.10 19.93
CA MET A 1 8.00 1.17 18.91
C MET A 1 6.63 1.44 18.33
N ASN A 2 6.28 2.68 18.16
CA ASN A 2 4.98 3.06 17.60
C ASN A 2 5.01 2.98 16.06
N ILE A 3 4.20 2.10 15.47
CA ILE A 3 4.12 1.92 14.02
C ILE A 3 3.59 3.17 13.29
N LEU A 4 2.95 4.09 13.99
CA LEU A 4 2.44 5.35 13.42
C LEU A 4 3.55 6.24 12.84
N PHE A 5 4.81 6.03 13.19
CA PHE A 5 5.96 6.68 12.55
C PHE A 5 6.09 6.34 11.06
N PHE A 6 5.58 5.20 10.64
CA PHE A 6 5.64 4.73 9.25
C PHE A 6 4.34 4.96 8.50
N LEU A 7 3.31 5.46 9.18
CA LEU A 7 1.98 5.57 8.61
C LEU A 7 1.94 6.68 7.55
N THR A 8 1.50 6.30 6.36
CA THR A 8 0.92 7.25 5.41
C THR A 8 -0.56 7.38 5.72
N PRO A 9 -1.03 8.53 6.22
CA PRO A 9 -2.40 8.68 6.70
C PRO A 9 -3.42 8.60 5.56
N LYS A 10 -4.65 8.22 5.88
CA LYS A 10 -5.74 8.01 4.92
C LYS A 10 -5.93 9.17 3.93
N ASN A 11 -5.79 10.41 4.37
CA ASN A 11 -5.96 11.60 3.51
C ASN A 11 -4.84 11.77 2.46
N GLU A 12 -3.74 11.05 2.60
CA GLU A 12 -2.62 11.03 1.65
C GLU A 12 -2.58 9.74 0.80
N VAL A 13 -3.47 8.79 1.08
CA VAL A 13 -3.55 7.50 0.39
C VAL A 13 -4.60 7.55 -0.72
N ALA A 14 -4.25 7.08 -1.92
CA ALA A 14 -5.25 6.78 -2.92
C ALA A 14 -6.01 5.51 -2.53
N TYR A 15 -7.32 5.61 -2.42
CA TYR A 15 -8.20 4.47 -2.14
C TYR A 15 -9.49 4.58 -2.97
N ILE A 16 -10.20 3.48 -3.07
CA ILE A 16 -11.50 3.40 -3.74
C ILE A 16 -12.58 3.00 -2.74
N HIS A 17 -13.82 3.34 -3.05
CA HIS A 17 -14.97 2.92 -2.26
C HIS A 17 -15.52 1.58 -2.76
N ASP A 18 -16.06 0.78 -1.85
CA ASP A 18 -16.75 -0.48 -2.19
C ASP A 18 -17.97 -0.29 -3.10
N THR A 19 -18.49 0.93 -3.19
CA THR A 19 -19.57 1.35 -4.10
C THR A 19 -19.09 1.80 -5.48
N ASP A 20 -17.76 1.90 -5.70
CA ASP A 20 -17.21 2.34 -6.98
C ASP A 20 -17.44 1.28 -8.09
N SER A 21 -17.56 1.75 -9.32
CA SER A 21 -17.57 0.90 -10.51
C SER A 21 -16.16 0.56 -10.97
N LEU A 22 -16.03 -0.46 -11.82
CA LEU A 22 -14.78 -0.81 -12.48
C LEU A 22 -14.16 0.39 -13.20
N ARG A 23 -14.98 1.20 -13.89
CA ARG A 23 -14.51 2.40 -14.57
C ARG A 23 -13.91 3.41 -13.61
N GLN A 24 -14.59 3.70 -12.51
CA GLN A 24 -14.09 4.63 -11.49
C GLN A 24 -12.77 4.15 -10.87
N ALA A 25 -12.65 2.85 -10.62
CA ALA A 25 -11.41 2.26 -10.11
C ALA A 25 -10.26 2.38 -11.11
N LEU A 26 -10.51 2.08 -12.40
CA LEU A 26 -9.52 2.23 -13.47
C LEU A 26 -9.03 3.67 -13.58
N GLU A 27 -9.94 4.65 -13.61
CA GLU A 27 -9.61 6.07 -13.69
C GLU A 27 -8.77 6.54 -12.49
N LYS A 28 -9.11 6.13 -11.27
CA LYS A 28 -8.34 6.46 -10.07
C LYS A 28 -6.95 5.83 -10.07
N MET A 29 -6.84 4.56 -10.42
CA MET A 29 -5.53 3.86 -10.46
C MET A 29 -4.63 4.43 -11.56
N GLU A 30 -5.17 4.76 -12.73
CA GLU A 30 -4.43 5.43 -13.81
C GLU A 30 -3.94 6.82 -13.36
N HIS A 31 -4.82 7.62 -12.77
CA HIS A 31 -4.48 8.97 -12.30
C HIS A 31 -3.35 8.98 -11.28
N TYR A 32 -3.38 8.09 -10.30
CA TYR A 32 -2.37 7.99 -9.26
C TYR A 32 -1.16 7.14 -9.64
N GLY A 33 -1.26 6.31 -10.68
CA GLY A 33 -0.19 5.42 -11.12
C GLY A 33 0.14 4.29 -10.15
N TYR A 34 -0.82 3.86 -9.33
CA TYR A 34 -0.63 2.78 -8.36
C TYR A 34 -1.05 1.42 -8.92
N SER A 35 -0.28 0.38 -8.60
CA SER A 35 -0.57 -1.01 -8.98
C SER A 35 -1.57 -1.71 -8.05
N ALA A 36 -1.80 -1.17 -6.88
CA ALA A 36 -2.75 -1.66 -5.90
C ALA A 36 -3.29 -0.53 -5.03
N VAL A 37 -4.55 -0.59 -4.67
CA VAL A 37 -5.23 0.41 -3.82
C VAL A 37 -6.14 -0.27 -2.81
N PRO A 38 -6.28 0.28 -1.59
CA PRO A 38 -7.26 -0.19 -0.62
C PRO A 38 -8.68 0.07 -1.09
N ILE A 39 -9.59 -0.82 -0.72
CA ILE A 39 -11.04 -0.66 -0.85
C ILE A 39 -11.60 -0.31 0.53
N ILE A 40 -12.32 0.78 0.63
CA ILE A 40 -12.87 1.32 1.89
C ILE A 40 -14.38 1.38 1.79
N SER A 41 -15.09 0.92 2.82
CA SER A 41 -16.55 1.05 2.91
C SER A 41 -16.98 2.48 3.21
N GLU A 42 -18.28 2.77 3.04
CA GLU A 42 -18.86 4.06 3.41
C GLU A 42 -18.69 4.38 4.91
N ASP A 43 -18.69 3.36 5.76
CA ASP A 43 -18.43 3.50 7.20
C ASP A 43 -16.94 3.68 7.54
N GLY A 44 -16.08 3.72 6.55
CA GLY A 44 -14.64 3.93 6.71
C GLY A 44 -13.85 2.68 7.07
N GLN A 45 -14.43 1.48 6.94
CA GLN A 45 -13.74 0.23 7.22
C GLN A 45 -12.90 -0.23 6.02
N TYR A 46 -11.78 -0.87 6.29
CA TYR A 46 -11.01 -1.56 5.27
C TYR A 46 -11.75 -2.84 4.84
N VAL A 47 -12.01 -2.94 3.52
CA VAL A 47 -12.75 -4.06 2.93
C VAL A 47 -11.84 -5.05 2.21
N GLY A 48 -10.81 -4.53 1.54
CA GLY A 48 -9.90 -5.35 0.78
C GLY A 48 -8.94 -4.52 -0.06
N THR A 49 -8.22 -5.18 -0.97
CA THR A 49 -7.26 -4.54 -1.88
C THR A 49 -7.60 -4.87 -3.33
N LEU A 50 -7.70 -3.85 -4.17
CA LEU A 50 -7.81 -4.01 -5.61
C LEU A 50 -6.44 -3.85 -6.26
N THR A 51 -6.07 -4.77 -7.15
CA THR A 51 -4.80 -4.77 -7.88
C THR A 51 -5.02 -4.67 -9.38
N GLU A 52 -4.03 -4.16 -10.11
CA GLU A 52 -4.02 -4.18 -11.59
C GLU A 52 -4.23 -5.59 -12.12
N GLY A 53 -3.65 -6.60 -11.47
CA GLY A 53 -3.83 -8.01 -11.82
C GLY A 53 -5.29 -8.43 -11.78
N TYR A 54 -6.02 -8.11 -10.73
CA TYR A 54 -7.45 -8.43 -10.63
C TYR A 54 -8.29 -7.74 -11.70
N LEU A 55 -7.97 -6.49 -12.02
CA LEU A 55 -8.62 -5.76 -13.11
C LEU A 55 -8.36 -6.40 -14.46
N LEU A 56 -7.11 -6.78 -14.73
CA LEU A 56 -6.73 -7.48 -15.97
C LEU A 56 -7.47 -8.80 -16.14
N TRP A 57 -7.59 -9.60 -15.06
CA TRP A 57 -8.28 -10.89 -15.10
C TRP A 57 -9.78 -10.69 -15.30
N CYS A 58 -10.37 -9.67 -14.67
CA CYS A 58 -11.76 -9.31 -14.89
C CYS A 58 -12.03 -8.96 -16.36
N ILE A 59 -11.18 -8.14 -16.97
CA ILE A 59 -11.29 -7.75 -18.38
C ILE A 59 -11.12 -8.98 -19.29
N LYS A 60 -10.20 -9.89 -18.98
CA LYS A 60 -9.99 -11.12 -19.74
C LYS A 60 -11.18 -12.07 -19.69
N GLU A 61 -11.84 -12.19 -18.55
CA GLU A 61 -13.04 -13.01 -18.39
C GLU A 61 -14.26 -12.46 -19.15
N GLN A 62 -14.32 -11.15 -19.35
CA GLN A 62 -15.40 -10.46 -20.03
C GLN A 62 -15.03 -10.19 -21.51
N LYS A 63 -15.46 -11.09 -22.39
CA LYS A 63 -15.04 -11.16 -23.80
C LYS A 63 -15.28 -9.94 -24.68
N ASN A 64 -15.96 -8.89 -24.27
CA ASN A 64 -16.21 -7.67 -25.04
C ASN A 64 -16.45 -6.45 -24.14
N LEU A 65 -15.65 -6.29 -23.10
CA LEU A 65 -15.80 -5.19 -22.15
C LEU A 65 -15.44 -3.86 -22.82
N SER A 66 -16.44 -3.03 -23.08
CA SER A 66 -16.24 -1.63 -23.45
C SER A 66 -16.06 -0.74 -22.21
N VAL A 67 -15.45 0.43 -22.40
CA VAL A 67 -15.34 1.45 -21.32
C VAL A 67 -16.71 1.81 -20.76
N LYS A 68 -17.74 1.84 -21.59
CA LYS A 68 -19.11 2.14 -21.18
C LYS A 68 -19.71 1.02 -20.31
N GLU A 69 -19.47 -0.24 -20.66
CA GLU A 69 -19.96 -1.39 -19.88
C GLU A 69 -19.25 -1.51 -18.54
N SER A 70 -18.02 -0.98 -18.41
CA SER A 70 -17.29 -0.96 -17.13
C SER A 70 -17.95 -0.07 -16.06
N GLU A 71 -18.83 0.86 -16.45
CA GLU A 71 -19.62 1.67 -15.50
C GLU A 71 -20.64 0.84 -14.71
N ASP A 72 -21.14 -0.24 -15.30
CA ASP A 72 -22.17 -1.10 -14.71
C ASP A 72 -21.58 -2.26 -13.87
N ILE A 73 -20.25 -2.41 -13.87
CA ILE A 73 -19.56 -3.44 -13.10
C ILE A 73 -19.14 -2.88 -11.75
N SER A 74 -19.71 -3.44 -10.67
CA SER A 74 -19.25 -3.13 -9.31
C SER A 74 -17.86 -3.70 -9.07
N ILE A 75 -16.96 -2.92 -8.44
CA ILE A 75 -15.64 -3.43 -8.04
C ILE A 75 -15.75 -4.61 -7.07
N MET A 76 -16.82 -4.69 -6.29
CA MET A 76 -17.06 -5.78 -5.35
C MET A 76 -17.42 -7.10 -6.03
N SER A 77 -17.83 -7.08 -7.31
CA SER A 77 -18.06 -8.28 -8.12
C SER A 77 -16.76 -8.85 -8.71
N ILE A 78 -15.67 -8.10 -8.67
CA ILE A 78 -14.36 -8.55 -9.17
C ILE A 78 -13.79 -9.61 -8.23
N LYS A 79 -13.46 -10.77 -8.78
CA LYS A 79 -12.86 -11.85 -8.01
C LYS A 79 -11.46 -11.45 -7.52
N ARG A 80 -11.28 -11.40 -6.23
CA ARG A 80 -9.99 -11.22 -5.58
C ARG A 80 -9.56 -12.54 -4.95
N LYS A 81 -8.35 -12.95 -5.23
CA LYS A 81 -7.81 -14.24 -4.73
C LYS A 81 -7.46 -14.13 -3.25
N TRP A 82 -6.91 -13.00 -2.87
CA TRP A 82 -6.62 -12.59 -1.49
C TRP A 82 -6.56 -11.08 -1.39
N ASP A 83 -6.80 -10.59 -0.20
CA ASP A 83 -6.65 -9.18 0.15
C ASP A 83 -5.42 -9.00 1.05
N ASN A 84 -4.85 -7.80 1.08
CA ASN A 84 -3.84 -7.48 2.07
C ASN A 84 -4.45 -7.54 3.47
N GLU A 85 -3.77 -8.20 4.38
CA GLU A 85 -4.23 -8.29 5.76
C GLU A 85 -3.87 -7.01 6.52
N PRO A 86 -4.85 -6.37 7.20
CA PRO A 86 -4.59 -5.19 8.00
C PRO A 86 -3.89 -5.54 9.31
N VAL A 87 -3.32 -4.51 9.95
CA VAL A 87 -2.81 -4.55 11.32
C VAL A 87 -3.50 -3.51 12.18
N ASP A 88 -3.62 -3.80 13.46
CA ASP A 88 -4.06 -2.83 14.46
C ASP A 88 -2.91 -1.85 14.80
N VAL A 89 -3.24 -0.67 15.29
CA VAL A 89 -2.25 0.38 15.59
C VAL A 89 -1.20 -0.01 16.63
N ASP A 90 -1.48 -0.98 17.46
CA ASP A 90 -0.62 -1.49 18.53
C ASP A 90 0.18 -2.75 18.14
N VAL A 91 0.13 -3.14 16.85
CA VAL A 91 0.91 -4.29 16.35
C VAL A 91 2.40 -4.12 16.67
N ASN A 92 3.06 -5.22 17.02
CA ASN A 92 4.50 -5.20 17.21
C ASN A 92 5.26 -5.18 15.87
N MET A 93 6.54 -4.81 15.92
CA MET A 93 7.35 -4.65 14.71
C MET A 93 7.57 -5.97 13.96
N GLU A 94 7.70 -7.09 14.67
CA GLU A 94 7.93 -8.40 14.05
C GLU A 94 6.74 -8.82 13.19
N ASP A 95 5.52 -8.71 13.71
CA ASP A 95 4.31 -9.03 12.98
C ASP A 95 4.09 -8.08 11.79
N LEU A 96 4.39 -6.79 11.97
CA LEU A 96 4.33 -5.82 10.88
C LEU A 96 5.30 -6.17 9.75
N LEU A 97 6.54 -6.51 10.08
CA LEU A 97 7.54 -6.91 9.09
C LEU A 97 7.15 -8.21 8.38
N ASN A 98 6.62 -9.20 9.12
CA ASN A 98 6.13 -10.45 8.53
C ASN A 98 5.03 -10.21 7.50
N LYS A 99 4.08 -9.32 7.79
CA LYS A 99 3.05 -8.93 6.80
C LYS A 99 3.64 -8.20 5.61
N ALA A 100 4.54 -7.25 5.83
CA ALA A 100 5.17 -6.47 4.77
C ALA A 100 6.05 -7.31 3.83
N MET A 101 6.57 -8.45 4.26
CA MET A 101 7.29 -9.38 3.38
C MET A 101 6.40 -9.98 2.30
N ASN A 102 5.11 -10.18 2.60
CA ASN A 102 4.16 -10.84 1.72
C ASN A 102 3.19 -9.87 1.03
N GLN A 103 3.16 -8.60 1.44
CA GLN A 103 2.26 -7.57 0.96
C GLN A 103 3.07 -6.34 0.52
N ASN A 104 2.64 -5.68 -0.54
CA ASN A 104 3.30 -4.46 -1.03
C ASN A 104 3.05 -3.26 -0.10
N PHE A 105 1.92 -3.24 0.59
CA PHE A 105 1.61 -2.34 1.71
C PHE A 105 0.80 -3.06 2.77
N VAL A 106 0.81 -2.54 3.98
CA VAL A 106 0.03 -3.07 5.10
C VAL A 106 -1.02 -2.03 5.47
N PRO A 107 -2.33 -2.34 5.31
CA PRO A 107 -3.39 -1.48 5.81
C PRO A 107 -3.35 -1.39 7.33
N VAL A 108 -3.60 -0.20 7.88
CA VAL A 108 -3.66 0.03 9.32
C VAL A 108 -5.07 0.43 9.72
N ILE A 109 -5.59 -0.20 10.75
CA ILE A 109 -6.92 0.02 11.29
C ILE A 109 -6.87 0.43 12.75
N ASP A 110 -7.86 1.21 13.19
CA ASP A 110 -8.01 1.60 14.59
C ASP A 110 -8.78 0.54 15.40
N ASP A 111 -8.99 0.81 16.67
CA ASP A 111 -9.75 -0.04 17.61
C ASP A 111 -11.21 -0.27 17.20
N ARG A 112 -11.76 0.61 16.36
CA ARG A 112 -13.10 0.48 15.76
C ARG A 112 -13.10 -0.16 14.38
N LYS A 113 -11.95 -0.73 13.95
CA LYS A 113 -11.75 -1.36 12.64
C LYS A 113 -11.85 -0.38 11.46
N ARG A 114 -11.71 0.93 11.69
CA ARG A 114 -11.69 1.92 10.64
C ARG A 114 -10.29 2.03 10.05
N PHE A 115 -10.25 2.16 8.74
CA PHE A 115 -9.01 2.38 8.00
C PHE A 115 -8.44 3.77 8.31
N ILE A 116 -7.20 3.82 8.77
CA ILE A 116 -6.51 5.06 9.11
C ILE A 116 -5.35 5.39 8.18
N GLY A 117 -4.88 4.44 7.40
CA GLY A 117 -3.79 4.63 6.45
C GLY A 117 -3.09 3.34 6.09
N ILE A 118 -1.93 3.46 5.50
CA ILE A 118 -1.07 2.33 5.10
C ILE A 118 0.35 2.51 5.60
N ILE A 119 1.04 1.38 5.75
CA ILE A 119 2.49 1.35 5.90
C ILE A 119 3.05 0.66 4.67
N THR A 120 3.95 1.35 3.95
CA THR A 120 4.53 0.79 2.73
C THR A 120 5.78 -0.03 3.04
N ARG A 121 6.04 -1.03 2.22
CA ARG A 121 7.28 -1.80 2.27
C ARG A 121 8.50 -0.90 2.14
N LYS A 122 8.42 0.14 1.32
CA LYS A 122 9.47 1.13 1.12
C LYS A 122 9.85 1.85 2.42
N ASP A 123 8.84 2.30 3.18
CA ASP A 123 9.09 3.03 4.44
C ASP A 123 9.78 2.15 5.48
N LEU A 124 9.37 0.88 5.56
CA LEU A 124 10.02 -0.10 6.44
C LEU A 124 11.46 -0.41 6.04
N ILE A 125 11.71 -0.61 4.75
CA ILE A 125 13.07 -0.84 4.24
C ILE A 125 13.97 0.36 4.52
N GLN A 126 13.49 1.58 4.28
CA GLN A 126 14.26 2.80 4.57
C GLN A 126 14.62 2.92 6.05
N TYR A 127 13.69 2.60 6.92
CA TYR A 127 13.94 2.60 8.36
C TYR A 127 15.00 1.57 8.76
N LEU A 128 14.89 0.35 8.27
CA LEU A 128 15.85 -0.71 8.55
C LEU A 128 17.26 -0.37 8.05
N CYS A 129 17.37 0.19 6.84
CA CYS A 129 18.64 0.65 6.30
C CYS A 129 19.28 1.74 7.18
N LYS A 130 18.50 2.72 7.62
CA LYS A 130 19.00 3.77 8.53
C LYS A 130 19.49 3.18 9.86
N LYS A 131 18.76 2.25 10.44
CA LYS A 131 19.19 1.57 11.68
C LYS A 131 20.47 0.78 11.50
N LEU A 132 20.63 0.04 10.42
CA LEU A 132 21.84 -0.74 10.14
C LEU A 132 23.07 0.16 10.01
N VAL A 133 22.94 1.30 9.32
CA VAL A 133 24.03 2.29 9.19
C VAL A 133 24.42 2.86 10.56
N THR A 134 23.43 3.20 11.41
CA THR A 134 23.69 3.71 12.76
C THR A 134 24.44 2.69 13.61
N VAL A 135 24.00 1.43 13.61
CA VAL A 135 24.66 0.35 14.37
C VAL A 135 26.09 0.11 13.89
N GLN A 136 26.36 0.18 12.57
CA GLN A 136 27.70 0.05 12.02
C GLN A 136 28.63 1.20 12.41
N LEU A 137 28.11 2.42 12.44
CA LEU A 137 28.88 3.61 12.89
C LEU A 137 29.22 3.54 14.38
N GLU A 138 28.27 3.10 15.22
CA GLU A 138 28.50 2.92 16.65
C GLU A 138 29.49 1.80 16.94
N ALA A 139 29.41 0.66 16.22
CA ALA A 139 30.31 -0.46 16.36
C ALA A 139 31.71 -0.21 15.79
N GLY A 140 31.83 0.67 14.77
CA GLY A 140 33.10 0.99 14.09
C GLY A 140 33.86 2.19 14.64
N GLY A 141 33.32 2.90 15.65
CA GLY A 141 33.98 4.08 16.25
C GLY A 141 34.25 5.24 15.29
N MET A 142 33.54 5.35 14.17
CA MET A 142 33.70 6.42 13.19
C MET A 142 32.79 7.60 13.51
N SER A 143 33.40 8.77 13.65
CA SER A 143 32.72 10.06 13.75
C SER A 143 32.01 10.43 12.46
N ILE A 144 30.78 10.95 12.56
CA ILE A 144 29.84 11.30 11.48
C ILE A 144 30.36 12.37 10.49
N GLY A 145 31.62 12.79 10.59
CA GLY A 145 32.17 13.96 9.85
C GLY A 145 32.61 13.74 8.39
N GLN A 146 32.53 12.54 7.80
CA GLN A 146 33.14 12.28 6.48
C GLN A 146 32.33 11.44 5.51
N MET A 147 31.02 11.60 5.44
CA MET A 147 30.23 11.04 4.34
C MET A 147 29.71 12.16 3.43
N GLN A 148 30.32 12.29 2.25
CA GLN A 148 29.71 13.05 1.17
C GLN A 148 28.54 12.27 0.58
N PRO A 149 27.40 12.92 0.27
CA PRO A 149 26.27 12.24 -0.37
C PRO A 149 26.66 11.88 -1.81
N GLY A 150 26.77 10.58 -2.08
CA GLY A 150 26.90 10.05 -3.43
C GLY A 150 25.65 10.41 -4.26
N LYS A 151 25.89 11.01 -5.44
CA LYS A 151 24.85 11.30 -6.42
C LYS A 151 24.13 10.01 -6.79
N MET A 152 22.85 9.91 -6.43
CA MET A 152 21.95 8.93 -7.03
C MET A 152 21.57 9.41 -8.43
N GLU A 153 22.10 8.76 -9.45
CA GLU A 153 21.57 8.88 -10.80
C GLU A 153 20.17 8.26 -10.86
N THR A 154 19.22 9.11 -11.19
CA THR A 154 17.85 8.70 -11.49
C THR A 154 17.82 7.97 -12.83
N ASN A 155 17.77 6.65 -12.80
CA ASN A 155 17.49 5.87 -14.01
C ASN A 155 15.97 5.70 -14.12
N ARG A 156 15.37 6.58 -14.94
CA ARG A 156 14.01 6.41 -15.47
C ARG A 156 14.09 5.39 -16.60
N ARG A 157 13.51 4.23 -16.40
CA ARG A 157 12.85 3.42 -17.44
C ARG A 157 11.81 2.52 -16.83
#